data_14c01c18828110bedf6ef3b38ef260b3
#
_entry.id   14c01c18828110bedf6ef3b38ef260b3
#
_cell.length_a   1.000
_cell.length_b   1.000
_cell.length_c   1.000
_cell.angle_alpha   90.00
_cell.angle_beta   90.00
_cell.angle_gamma   90.00
#
_symmetry.space_group_name_H-M   'P 1'
#
loop_
_entity.id
_entity.type
_entity.pdbx_description
1 polymer ?
#
loop_
_entity_poly.entity_id
_entity_poly.type
_entity_poly.pdbx_seq_one_letter_code
_entity_poly.pdbx_strand_id
1 'polypeptide(L)'
;SGHPVYTNGDGSQGMLHTGMGATGWGAFAANAYNRSSGVGSVALGFHTMAGKPDVDQNGITGDNIGQFSVGWSVRATGNRAFASGHRTVASGSDAVAMGNWSYATGDSTISLGKENWAEGASTVAIGFKNHAAGGGSVALGQENVSWGTTNFTSGYQNVAGDTSAGVGTAGSATAMGYRTVASGRSSMSANKYTNAINQASTSLGLGTTADNFGMLAVGVNNAAGIGDTTIDPDNYGGYYYSDGQYTGSNPGV
;
A
#
# COMPACT_ATOMS: atom_id res chain seq x y z
N SER A 1 26.20 -29.77 23.69
CA SER A 1 25.42 -28.81 22.86
C SER A 1 24.99 -29.52 21.57
N GLY A 2 23.82 -30.16 21.61
CA GLY A 2 23.28 -30.86 20.47
C GLY A 2 22.47 -29.91 19.61
N HIS A 3 22.90 -29.65 18.39
CA HIS A 3 22.03 -29.05 17.39
C HIS A 3 20.94 -30.08 17.03
N PRO A 4 19.66 -29.67 16.92
CA PRO A 4 18.63 -30.57 16.43
C PRO A 4 18.95 -30.99 15.01
N VAL A 5 19.12 -32.29 14.79
CA VAL A 5 19.29 -32.90 13.47
C VAL A 5 17.89 -33.13 12.90
N TYR A 6 17.53 -32.41 11.85
CA TYR A 6 16.29 -32.69 11.11
C TYR A 6 16.57 -33.81 10.11
N THR A 7 15.81 -34.89 10.18
CA THR A 7 15.79 -35.93 9.16
C THR A 7 14.80 -35.52 8.06
N ASN A 8 15.23 -35.52 6.80
CA ASN A 8 14.33 -35.48 5.67
C ASN A 8 13.38 -36.70 5.70
N GLY A 9 12.20 -36.60 5.10
CA GLY A 9 11.23 -37.69 5.08
C GLY A 9 11.70 -39.00 4.43
N ASP A 10 12.87 -39.01 3.80
CA ASP A 10 13.57 -40.20 3.24
C ASP A 10 14.64 -40.78 4.19
N GLY A 11 14.78 -40.22 5.40
CA GLY A 11 15.81 -40.67 6.36
C GLY A 11 17.22 -40.15 6.10
N SER A 12 17.45 -39.38 5.05
CA SER A 12 18.76 -38.78 4.79
C SER A 12 19.00 -37.57 5.68
N GLN A 13 20.20 -37.49 6.25
CA GLN A 13 20.67 -36.27 6.95
C GLN A 13 21.07 -35.24 5.89
N GLY A 14 20.19 -34.29 5.55
CA GLY A 14 20.56 -33.17 4.71
C GLY A 14 21.68 -32.35 5.36
N MET A 15 22.78 -32.08 4.65
CA MET A 15 23.72 -31.06 5.09
C MET A 15 22.96 -29.73 5.18
N LEU A 16 22.75 -29.26 6.41
CA LEU A 16 22.27 -27.90 6.63
C LEU A 16 23.31 -26.94 6.08
N HIS A 17 22.96 -26.25 5.00
CA HIS A 17 23.71 -25.04 4.66
C HIS A 17 23.74 -24.15 5.90
N THR A 18 24.91 -23.69 6.27
CA THR A 18 25.10 -22.83 7.43
C THR A 18 24.09 -21.68 7.43
N GLY A 19 23.21 -21.63 8.42
CA GLY A 19 22.14 -20.62 8.54
C GLY A 19 20.74 -21.05 8.13
N MET A 20 20.51 -22.30 7.73
CA MET A 20 19.17 -22.85 7.54
C MET A 20 18.68 -23.61 8.76
N GLY A 21 17.36 -23.71 8.95
CA GLY A 21 16.72 -24.35 10.09
C GLY A 21 16.27 -23.37 11.16
N ALA A 22 15.86 -23.89 12.30
CA ALA A 22 15.43 -23.10 13.45
C ALA A 22 16.63 -22.75 14.32
N THR A 23 16.99 -21.48 14.42
CA THR A 23 18.11 -20.98 15.22
C THR A 23 17.66 -20.08 16.37
N GLY A 24 16.45 -19.52 16.31
CA GLY A 24 15.87 -18.73 17.38
C GLY A 24 15.36 -19.59 18.55
N TRP A 25 15.29 -19.02 19.73
CA TRP A 25 14.73 -19.70 20.88
C TRP A 25 13.23 -19.96 20.72
N GLY A 26 12.78 -21.22 20.83
CA GLY A 26 11.39 -21.61 20.54
C GLY A 26 11.00 -21.49 19.06
N ALA A 27 11.96 -21.35 18.15
CA ALA A 27 11.67 -21.23 16.72
C ALA A 27 11.36 -22.59 16.07
N PHE A 28 10.56 -22.57 15.00
CA PHE A 28 10.21 -23.73 14.21
C PHE A 28 10.45 -23.50 12.72
N ALA A 29 11.14 -24.43 12.05
CA ALA A 29 11.34 -24.42 10.60
C ALA A 29 11.05 -25.80 10.02
N ALA A 30 10.22 -25.90 8.97
CA ALA A 30 9.89 -27.16 8.32
C ALA A 30 9.92 -27.04 6.78
N ASN A 31 10.28 -28.15 6.12
CA ASN A 31 10.56 -28.28 4.70
C ASN A 31 11.92 -27.69 4.27
N ALA A 32 12.13 -27.50 2.95
CA ALA A 32 13.44 -27.24 2.40
C ALA A 32 13.82 -25.75 2.39
N TYR A 33 15.07 -25.48 2.71
CA TYR A 33 15.71 -24.16 2.64
C TYR A 33 15.04 -23.08 3.49
N ASN A 34 14.39 -23.44 4.59
CA ASN A 34 13.74 -22.52 5.49
C ASN A 34 14.67 -22.09 6.63
N ARG A 35 14.55 -20.84 7.06
CA ARG A 35 15.25 -20.30 8.22
C ARG A 35 14.29 -19.63 9.17
N SER A 36 14.31 -20.01 10.43
CA SER A 36 13.54 -19.42 11.53
C SER A 36 14.51 -18.93 12.59
N SER A 37 14.88 -17.65 12.56
CA SER A 37 15.93 -17.08 13.42
C SER A 37 15.40 -16.16 14.51
N GLY A 38 14.14 -15.76 14.48
CA GLY A 38 13.52 -14.99 15.55
C GLY A 38 13.05 -15.84 16.72
N VAL A 39 12.97 -15.25 17.90
CA VAL A 39 12.41 -15.89 19.11
C VAL A 39 10.94 -16.20 18.87
N GLY A 40 10.53 -17.46 19.04
CA GLY A 40 9.16 -17.92 18.78
C GLY A 40 8.72 -17.79 17.32
N SER A 41 9.66 -17.69 16.38
CA SER A 41 9.33 -17.55 14.96
C SER A 41 9.02 -18.88 14.28
N VAL A 42 8.25 -18.85 13.19
CA VAL A 42 7.83 -20.02 12.41
C VAL A 42 8.10 -19.80 10.94
N ALA A 43 8.83 -20.73 10.29
CA ALA A 43 9.10 -20.73 8.86
C ALA A 43 8.68 -22.05 8.22
N LEU A 44 7.65 -22.03 7.37
CA LEU A 44 7.07 -23.21 6.72
C LEU A 44 7.06 -23.06 5.20
N GLY A 45 7.54 -24.05 4.46
CA GLY A 45 7.46 -24.05 3.01
C GLY A 45 8.81 -24.20 2.34
N PHE A 46 9.05 -23.46 1.25
CA PHE A 46 10.29 -23.53 0.47
C PHE A 46 10.93 -22.15 0.36
N HIS A 47 12.20 -22.01 0.74
CA HIS A 47 12.91 -20.74 0.79
C HIS A 47 12.21 -19.67 1.65
N THR A 48 11.61 -20.05 2.79
CA THR A 48 10.96 -19.09 3.68
C THR A 48 11.93 -18.59 4.77
N MET A 49 11.73 -17.36 5.20
CA MET A 49 12.53 -16.76 6.25
C MET A 49 11.64 -16.05 7.28
N ALA A 50 11.71 -16.48 8.53
CA ALA A 50 11.09 -15.84 9.67
C ALA A 50 12.18 -15.28 10.59
N GLY A 51 12.23 -13.97 10.72
CA GLY A 51 13.25 -13.26 11.46
C GLY A 51 14.44 -12.79 10.61
N LYS A 52 15.16 -11.81 11.10
CA LYS A 52 16.44 -11.34 10.51
C LYS A 52 17.56 -12.33 10.83
N PRO A 53 18.61 -12.42 9.99
CA PRO A 53 19.82 -13.12 10.38
C PRO A 53 20.36 -12.53 11.69
N ASP A 54 20.68 -13.39 12.64
CA ASP A 54 21.46 -12.97 13.81
C ASP A 54 22.88 -12.61 13.33
N VAL A 55 23.21 -11.32 13.37
CA VAL A 55 24.52 -10.83 12.93
C VAL A 55 25.58 -10.90 14.07
N ASP A 56 25.13 -11.01 15.31
CA ASP A 56 26.01 -10.98 16.51
C ASP A 56 26.22 -12.36 17.10
N GLN A 57 25.56 -13.40 16.63
CA GLN A 57 25.62 -14.79 17.09
C GLN A 57 25.35 -14.98 18.61
N ASN A 58 24.81 -13.98 19.28
CA ASN A 58 24.44 -14.07 20.70
C ASN A 58 23.03 -14.65 20.94
N GLY A 59 22.29 -14.95 19.86
CA GLY A 59 20.97 -15.59 19.90
C GLY A 59 19.83 -14.70 20.38
N ILE A 60 20.08 -13.42 20.64
CA ILE A 60 19.08 -12.47 21.15
C ILE A 60 19.23 -11.15 20.42
N THR A 61 18.63 -11.02 19.26
CA THR A 61 18.34 -9.70 18.72
C THR A 61 17.02 -9.23 19.33
N GLY A 62 17.04 -8.19 20.13
CA GLY A 62 15.87 -7.69 20.89
C GLY A 62 14.64 -7.31 20.04
N ASP A 63 14.78 -7.30 18.71
CA ASP A 63 13.77 -6.88 17.74
C ASP A 63 13.30 -8.01 16.82
N ASN A 64 13.54 -9.26 17.19
CA ASN A 64 13.29 -10.40 16.30
C ASN A 64 12.38 -11.44 16.96
N ILE A 65 11.11 -11.08 17.21
CA ILE A 65 10.16 -11.88 17.99
C ILE A 65 8.91 -12.20 17.16
N GLY A 66 8.48 -13.48 17.21
CA GLY A 66 7.14 -13.89 16.77
C GLY A 66 6.84 -13.76 15.28
N GLN A 67 7.84 -13.83 14.41
CA GLN A 67 7.60 -13.82 12.97
C GLN A 67 6.98 -15.12 12.48
N PHE A 68 6.08 -15.01 11.52
CA PHE A 68 5.46 -16.15 10.87
C PHE A 68 5.60 -16.05 9.35
N SER A 69 6.26 -17.02 8.72
CA SER A 69 6.38 -17.08 7.26
C SER A 69 5.93 -18.44 6.72
N VAL A 70 5.04 -18.45 5.72
CA VAL A 70 4.56 -19.67 5.08
C VAL A 70 4.41 -19.54 3.58
N GLY A 71 4.94 -20.49 2.80
CA GLY A 71 4.79 -20.52 1.35
C GLY A 71 6.09 -20.73 0.58
N TRP A 72 6.25 -20.05 -0.55
CA TRP A 72 7.44 -20.12 -1.42
C TRP A 72 8.14 -18.76 -1.53
N SER A 73 9.41 -18.71 -1.16
CA SER A 73 10.23 -17.48 -1.13
C SER A 73 9.61 -16.35 -0.30
N VAL A 74 9.05 -16.71 0.85
CA VAL A 74 8.35 -15.76 1.74
C VAL A 74 9.29 -15.26 2.83
N ARG A 75 9.19 -13.99 3.18
CA ARG A 75 10.03 -13.37 4.20
C ARG A 75 9.21 -12.57 5.20
N ALA A 76 9.23 -12.98 6.46
CA ALA A 76 8.71 -12.22 7.60
C ALA A 76 9.91 -11.78 8.47
N THR A 77 10.40 -10.56 8.30
CA THR A 77 11.61 -10.05 8.95
C THR A 77 11.36 -8.92 9.95
N GLY A 78 10.18 -8.32 9.92
CA GLY A 78 9.75 -7.38 10.94
C GLY A 78 9.38 -8.08 12.25
N ASN A 79 9.41 -7.35 13.34
CA ASN A 79 8.98 -7.84 14.63
C ASN A 79 7.48 -8.18 14.60
N ARG A 80 7.07 -9.36 15.05
CA ARG A 80 5.68 -9.87 14.97
C ARG A 80 5.06 -9.85 13.56
N ALA A 81 5.89 -9.87 12.51
CA ALA A 81 5.43 -9.81 11.14
C ALA A 81 4.86 -11.16 10.66
N PHE A 82 3.85 -11.08 9.81
CA PHE A 82 3.22 -12.23 9.18
C PHE A 82 3.35 -12.15 7.66
N ALA A 83 3.91 -13.18 7.03
CA ALA A 83 4.01 -13.25 5.58
C ALA A 83 3.54 -14.63 5.07
N SER A 84 2.66 -14.65 4.05
CA SER A 84 2.13 -15.88 3.47
C SER A 84 1.95 -15.79 1.96
N GLY A 85 2.27 -16.88 1.23
CA GLY A 85 2.01 -17.00 -0.20
C GLY A 85 3.27 -17.25 -1.05
N HIS A 86 3.44 -16.48 -2.13
CA HIS A 86 4.56 -16.61 -3.07
C HIS A 86 5.30 -15.27 -3.21
N ARG A 87 6.58 -15.25 -2.85
CA ARG A 87 7.45 -14.05 -2.91
C ARG A 87 6.86 -12.84 -2.17
N THR A 88 6.25 -13.06 -1.02
CA THR A 88 5.74 -12.01 -0.16
C THR A 88 6.80 -11.58 0.87
N VAL A 89 6.77 -10.32 1.25
CA VAL A 89 7.70 -9.75 2.22
C VAL A 89 6.95 -8.90 3.24
N ALA A 90 7.07 -9.25 4.51
CA ALA A 90 6.63 -8.44 5.65
C ALA A 90 7.87 -8.04 6.46
N SER A 91 8.37 -6.82 6.25
CA SER A 91 9.60 -6.34 6.88
C SER A 91 9.39 -5.26 7.94
N GLY A 92 8.25 -4.60 7.96
CA GLY A 92 7.87 -3.71 9.05
C GLY A 92 7.45 -4.47 10.31
N SER A 93 7.53 -3.83 11.46
CA SER A 93 7.00 -4.37 12.72
C SER A 93 5.48 -4.45 12.64
N ASP A 94 4.88 -5.54 13.13
CA ASP A 94 3.43 -5.80 13.04
C ASP A 94 2.88 -5.79 11.61
N ALA A 95 3.73 -6.01 10.61
CA ALA A 95 3.34 -5.99 9.21
C ALA A 95 2.73 -7.33 8.77
N VAL A 96 1.72 -7.25 7.90
CA VAL A 96 1.05 -8.40 7.29
C VAL A 96 1.17 -8.35 5.77
N ALA A 97 1.78 -9.36 5.16
CA ALA A 97 1.86 -9.51 3.70
C ALA A 97 1.32 -10.87 3.27
N MET A 98 0.29 -10.91 2.42
CA MET A 98 -0.29 -12.15 1.93
C MET A 98 -0.56 -12.11 0.43
N GLY A 99 -0.30 -13.25 -0.26
CA GLY A 99 -0.66 -13.44 -1.66
C GLY A 99 0.54 -13.68 -2.57
N ASN A 100 0.68 -12.89 -3.63
CA ASN A 100 1.74 -13.07 -4.65
C ASN A 100 2.45 -11.74 -4.90
N TRP A 101 3.76 -11.67 -4.65
CA TRP A 101 4.55 -10.45 -4.82
C TRP A 101 3.99 -9.25 -4.05
N SER A 102 3.50 -9.45 -2.83
CA SER A 102 2.98 -8.40 -1.97
C SER A 102 4.02 -8.01 -0.93
N TYR A 103 4.19 -6.71 -0.71
CA TYR A 103 5.22 -6.13 0.15
C TYR A 103 4.60 -5.25 1.22
N ALA A 104 4.82 -5.57 2.49
CA ALA A 104 4.45 -4.77 3.66
C ALA A 104 5.74 -4.35 4.37
N THR A 105 6.26 -3.17 4.04
CA THR A 105 7.59 -2.73 4.45
C THR A 105 7.57 -1.70 5.58
N GLY A 106 6.50 -0.94 5.72
CA GLY A 106 6.30 -0.03 6.84
C GLY A 106 5.78 -0.75 8.10
N ASP A 107 5.87 -0.11 9.24
CA ASP A 107 5.36 -0.63 10.51
C ASP A 107 3.83 -0.61 10.54
N SER A 108 3.21 -1.66 11.11
CA SER A 108 1.76 -1.82 11.21
C SER A 108 1.03 -1.76 9.86
N THR A 109 1.65 -2.30 8.81
CA THR A 109 1.12 -2.26 7.44
C THR A 109 0.41 -3.55 7.05
N ILE A 110 -0.51 -3.43 6.10
CA ILE A 110 -1.23 -4.56 5.51
C ILE A 110 -1.09 -4.52 3.98
N SER A 111 -0.58 -5.61 3.39
CA SER A 111 -0.48 -5.79 1.93
C SER A 111 -1.07 -7.14 1.53
N LEU A 112 -2.27 -7.15 0.93
CA LEU A 112 -3.00 -8.37 0.59
C LEU A 112 -3.33 -8.45 -0.90
N GLY A 113 -3.04 -9.59 -1.54
CA GLY A 113 -3.40 -9.86 -2.92
C GLY A 113 -2.18 -10.05 -3.82
N LYS A 114 -2.14 -9.37 -4.97
CA LYS A 114 -1.05 -9.55 -5.93
C LYS A 114 -0.34 -8.24 -6.26
N GLU A 115 0.98 -8.24 -6.16
CA GLU A 115 1.82 -7.10 -6.54
C GLU A 115 1.45 -5.79 -5.81
N ASN A 116 1.01 -5.89 -4.55
CA ASN A 116 0.69 -4.73 -3.73
C ASN A 116 1.91 -4.27 -2.92
N TRP A 117 1.98 -2.96 -2.67
CA TRP A 117 3.06 -2.34 -1.93
C TRP A 117 2.53 -1.41 -0.84
N ALA A 118 2.78 -1.73 0.43
CA ALA A 118 2.45 -0.92 1.61
C ALA A 118 3.75 -0.49 2.29
N GLU A 119 4.18 0.77 2.06
CA GLU A 119 5.51 1.27 2.47
C GLU A 119 5.46 2.16 3.71
N GLY A 120 4.54 3.10 3.76
CA GLY A 120 4.43 4.00 4.91
C GLY A 120 3.92 3.30 6.16
N ALA A 121 4.18 3.85 7.33
CA ALA A 121 3.64 3.30 8.58
C ALA A 121 2.10 3.35 8.59
N SER A 122 1.47 2.30 9.12
CA SER A 122 0.00 2.16 9.24
C SER A 122 -0.75 2.23 7.90
N THR A 123 -0.14 1.74 6.82
CA THR A 123 -0.75 1.74 5.48
C THR A 123 -1.47 0.44 5.15
N VAL A 124 -2.41 0.51 4.21
CA VAL A 124 -3.15 -0.64 3.70
C VAL A 124 -3.13 -0.65 2.17
N ALA A 125 -2.66 -1.74 1.55
CA ALA A 125 -2.71 -1.98 0.11
C ALA A 125 -3.37 -3.33 -0.16
N ILE A 126 -4.58 -3.34 -0.75
CA ILE A 126 -5.36 -4.57 -0.97
C ILE A 126 -5.86 -4.64 -2.41
N GLY A 127 -5.61 -5.78 -3.07
CA GLY A 127 -6.08 -6.06 -4.42
C GLY A 127 -4.96 -6.40 -5.39
N PHE A 128 -4.83 -5.65 -6.49
CA PHE A 128 -3.82 -5.88 -7.52
C PHE A 128 -3.04 -4.62 -7.87
N LYS A 129 -1.73 -4.66 -7.72
CA LYS A 129 -0.80 -3.55 -8.05
C LYS A 129 -1.15 -2.22 -7.37
N ASN A 130 -1.62 -2.27 -6.13
CA ASN A 130 -1.86 -1.05 -5.38
C ASN A 130 -0.59 -0.61 -4.63
N HIS A 131 -0.38 0.69 -4.53
CA HIS A 131 0.75 1.28 -3.83
C HIS A 131 0.26 2.29 -2.78
N ALA A 132 0.42 1.96 -1.51
CA ALA A 132 0.17 2.84 -0.37
C ALA A 132 1.53 3.28 0.22
N ALA A 133 2.00 4.47 -0.17
CA ALA A 133 3.35 4.94 0.15
C ALA A 133 3.41 5.86 1.37
N GLY A 134 2.44 6.72 1.55
CA GLY A 134 2.44 7.65 2.68
C GLY A 134 1.83 7.08 3.95
N GLY A 135 2.28 7.52 5.11
CA GLY A 135 1.81 7.03 6.41
C GLY A 135 0.30 7.19 6.61
N GLY A 136 -0.37 6.16 7.13
CA GLY A 136 -1.82 6.13 7.33
C GLY A 136 -2.64 6.08 6.03
N SER A 137 -2.03 5.86 4.87
CA SER A 137 -2.74 5.84 3.59
C SER A 137 -3.32 4.47 3.25
N VAL A 138 -4.35 4.47 2.41
CA VAL A 138 -5.09 3.28 2.00
C VAL A 138 -5.24 3.23 0.48
N ALA A 139 -4.90 2.08 -0.13
CA ALA A 139 -5.08 1.82 -1.56
C ALA A 139 -5.82 0.49 -1.78
N LEU A 140 -7.04 0.54 -2.31
CA LEU A 140 -7.92 -0.62 -2.48
C LEU A 140 -8.36 -0.80 -3.93
N GLY A 141 -8.29 -2.01 -4.46
CA GLY A 141 -8.75 -2.33 -5.81
C GLY A 141 -7.62 -2.67 -6.76
N GLN A 142 -7.50 -1.96 -7.88
CA GLN A 142 -6.48 -2.26 -8.88
C GLN A 142 -5.72 -1.02 -9.33
N GLU A 143 -4.38 -1.12 -9.30
CA GLU A 143 -3.46 -0.08 -9.79
C GLU A 143 -3.70 1.31 -9.16
N ASN A 144 -4.12 1.34 -7.91
CA ASN A 144 -4.31 2.59 -7.18
C ASN A 144 -3.02 3.03 -6.49
N VAL A 145 -2.79 4.34 -6.44
CA VAL A 145 -1.63 4.94 -5.79
C VAL A 145 -2.07 5.95 -4.74
N SER A 146 -1.69 5.71 -3.49
CA SER A 146 -1.95 6.59 -2.35
C SER A 146 -0.63 7.19 -1.87
N TRP A 147 -0.29 8.38 -2.38
CA TRP A 147 0.99 9.05 -2.17
C TRP A 147 0.85 10.23 -1.23
N GLY A 148 1.48 10.19 -0.11
CA GLY A 148 1.31 11.19 0.95
C GLY A 148 0.53 10.66 2.15
N THR A 149 0.47 11.43 3.22
CA THR A 149 -0.11 10.98 4.50
C THR A 149 -1.63 10.97 4.49
N THR A 150 -2.23 9.92 5.07
CA THR A 150 -3.68 9.79 5.28
C THR A 150 -4.53 9.88 4.00
N ASN A 151 -3.99 9.50 2.87
CA ASN A 151 -4.70 9.49 1.61
C ASN A 151 -5.52 8.20 1.44
N PHE A 152 -6.62 8.30 0.69
CA PHE A 152 -7.48 7.17 0.38
C PHE A 152 -7.68 7.03 -1.13
N THR A 153 -7.40 5.84 -1.67
CA THR A 153 -7.73 5.48 -3.04
C THR A 153 -8.55 4.21 -3.10
N SER A 154 -9.57 4.17 -3.97
CA SER A 154 -10.39 2.97 -4.17
C SER A 154 -10.93 2.87 -5.59
N GLY A 155 -10.83 1.69 -6.20
CA GLY A 155 -11.32 1.42 -7.55
C GLY A 155 -10.20 1.02 -8.51
N TYR A 156 -10.11 1.68 -9.66
CA TYR A 156 -9.17 1.35 -10.73
C TYR A 156 -8.33 2.55 -11.15
N GLN A 157 -7.02 2.43 -11.07
CA GLN A 157 -6.04 3.45 -11.52
C GLN A 157 -6.28 4.85 -10.93
N ASN A 158 -6.63 4.93 -9.65
CA ASN A 158 -6.82 6.20 -8.97
C ASN A 158 -5.52 6.66 -8.29
N VAL A 159 -5.33 7.97 -8.21
CA VAL A 159 -4.18 8.58 -7.55
C VAL A 159 -4.65 9.59 -6.51
N ALA A 160 -4.24 9.40 -5.26
CA ALA A 160 -4.42 10.39 -4.19
C ALA A 160 -3.06 10.88 -3.69
N GLY A 161 -2.90 12.20 -3.64
CA GLY A 161 -1.64 12.86 -3.31
C GLY A 161 -0.80 13.21 -4.53
N ASP A 162 0.19 14.05 -4.30
CA ASP A 162 1.10 14.52 -5.36
C ASP A 162 2.33 13.62 -5.45
N THR A 163 2.45 12.88 -6.54
CA THR A 163 3.59 11.99 -6.81
C THR A 163 4.89 12.76 -7.12
N SER A 164 4.82 14.05 -7.46
CA SER A 164 5.97 14.88 -7.80
C SER A 164 6.59 15.59 -6.59
N ALA A 165 5.82 15.78 -5.53
CA ALA A 165 6.23 16.59 -4.37
C ALA A 165 6.87 15.79 -3.21
N GLY A 166 7.06 14.48 -3.39
CA GLY A 166 7.59 13.59 -2.35
C GLY A 166 6.55 13.10 -1.35
N VAL A 167 6.88 12.03 -0.62
CA VAL A 167 5.98 11.42 0.37
C VAL A 167 5.74 12.39 1.52
N GLY A 168 4.48 12.75 1.77
CA GLY A 168 4.07 13.56 2.93
C GLY A 168 3.62 14.98 2.65
N THR A 169 3.71 15.48 1.41
CA THR A 169 3.38 16.87 1.10
C THR A 169 1.90 17.10 0.77
N ALA A 170 1.21 16.12 0.21
CA ALA A 170 -0.22 16.18 -0.07
C ALA A 170 -0.96 15.16 0.83
N GLY A 171 -1.51 15.62 1.95
CA GLY A 171 -2.22 14.78 2.91
C GLY A 171 -3.73 14.87 2.81
N SER A 172 -4.42 13.80 3.27
CA SER A 172 -5.90 13.71 3.39
C SER A 172 -6.65 13.84 2.07
N ALA A 173 -6.02 13.46 0.95
CA ALA A 173 -6.69 13.42 -0.35
C ALA A 173 -7.46 12.11 -0.55
N THR A 174 -8.59 12.20 -1.26
CA THR A 174 -9.45 11.04 -1.55
C THR A 174 -9.71 10.91 -3.05
N ALA A 175 -9.35 9.76 -3.65
CA ALA A 175 -9.60 9.46 -5.04
C ALA A 175 -10.34 8.13 -5.19
N MET A 176 -11.58 8.15 -5.69
CA MET A 176 -12.45 6.97 -5.78
C MET A 176 -13.06 6.83 -7.16
N GLY A 177 -12.98 5.62 -7.75
CA GLY A 177 -13.65 5.30 -9.01
C GLY A 177 -12.71 4.77 -10.09
N TYR A 178 -12.75 5.37 -11.28
CA TYR A 178 -11.98 4.94 -12.43
C TYR A 178 -11.11 6.07 -12.96
N ARG A 179 -9.79 5.96 -12.82
CA ARG A 179 -8.80 6.95 -13.28
C ARG A 179 -9.07 8.35 -12.73
N THR A 180 -9.28 8.44 -11.43
CA THR A 180 -9.47 9.72 -10.74
C THR A 180 -8.16 10.19 -10.11
N VAL A 181 -7.96 11.50 -10.05
CA VAL A 181 -6.78 12.10 -9.45
C VAL A 181 -7.19 13.14 -8.42
N ALA A 182 -6.74 12.97 -7.19
CA ALA A 182 -6.88 13.94 -6.10
C ALA A 182 -5.48 14.33 -5.62
N SER A 183 -4.82 15.25 -6.31
CA SER A 183 -3.44 15.64 -6.02
C SER A 183 -3.32 16.79 -5.02
N GLY A 184 -4.36 17.56 -4.82
CA GLY A 184 -4.38 18.63 -3.84
C GLY A 184 -4.49 18.12 -2.40
N ARG A 185 -3.92 18.86 -1.45
CA ARG A 185 -4.09 18.57 -0.02
C ARG A 185 -5.57 18.70 0.38
N SER A 186 -6.12 17.71 1.07
CA SER A 186 -7.53 17.63 1.43
C SER A 186 -8.49 17.72 0.24
N SER A 187 -8.05 17.30 -0.94
CA SER A 187 -8.86 17.26 -2.15
C SER A 187 -9.67 15.97 -2.26
N MET A 188 -10.77 16.01 -3.02
CA MET A 188 -11.61 14.85 -3.29
C MET A 188 -11.92 14.73 -4.79
N SER A 189 -11.69 13.54 -5.36
CA SER A 189 -11.98 13.23 -6.75
C SER A 189 -12.75 11.92 -6.84
N ALA A 190 -13.95 11.92 -7.43
CA ALA A 190 -14.76 10.71 -7.48
C ALA A 190 -15.51 10.52 -8.81
N ASN A 191 -15.73 9.25 -9.16
CA ASN A 191 -16.37 8.66 -10.32
C ASN A 191 -15.38 8.34 -11.46
N LYS A 192 -15.41 9.04 -12.62
CA LYS A 192 -14.63 8.62 -13.78
C LYS A 192 -13.90 9.79 -14.42
N TYR A 193 -12.57 9.67 -14.58
CA TYR A 193 -11.71 10.68 -15.20
C TYR A 193 -11.82 12.07 -14.55
N THR A 194 -11.95 12.11 -13.22
CA THR A 194 -12.06 13.38 -12.49
C THR A 194 -10.71 13.79 -11.89
N ASN A 195 -10.47 15.11 -11.83
CA ASN A 195 -9.22 15.67 -11.31
C ASN A 195 -9.52 16.77 -10.27
N ALA A 196 -9.07 16.59 -9.05
CA ALA A 196 -9.07 17.59 -7.99
C ALA A 196 -7.61 17.95 -7.67
N ILE A 197 -7.10 19.05 -8.25
CA ILE A 197 -5.66 19.31 -8.36
C ILE A 197 -5.16 20.17 -7.20
N ASN A 198 -5.92 21.19 -6.82
CA ASN A 198 -5.51 22.12 -5.78
C ASN A 198 -6.06 21.79 -4.39
N GLN A 199 -5.51 22.46 -3.37
CA GLN A 199 -5.89 22.25 -1.98
C GLN A 199 -7.39 22.48 -1.78
N ALA A 200 -8.04 21.57 -1.02
CA ALA A 200 -9.46 21.57 -0.68
C ALA A 200 -10.40 21.54 -1.90
N SER A 201 -9.90 21.23 -3.10
CA SER A 201 -10.74 21.13 -4.30
C SER A 201 -11.54 19.81 -4.31
N THR A 202 -12.70 19.84 -4.93
CA THR A 202 -13.59 18.67 -5.07
C THR A 202 -14.05 18.53 -6.51
N SER A 203 -13.85 17.34 -7.12
CA SER A 203 -14.22 17.03 -8.49
C SER A 203 -15.06 15.76 -8.54
N LEU A 204 -16.32 15.86 -8.99
CA LEU A 204 -17.28 14.77 -9.00
C LEU A 204 -17.95 14.61 -10.37
N GLY A 205 -18.03 13.39 -10.90
CA GLY A 205 -18.75 13.11 -12.13
C GLY A 205 -17.90 12.44 -13.21
N LEU A 206 -18.06 12.84 -14.47
CA LEU A 206 -17.34 12.29 -15.60
C LEU A 206 -16.49 13.39 -16.25
N GLY A 207 -15.18 13.23 -16.29
CA GLY A 207 -14.28 14.18 -16.96
C GLY A 207 -14.22 15.57 -16.31
N THR A 208 -14.53 15.70 -15.03
CA THR A 208 -14.53 16.99 -14.32
C THR A 208 -13.15 17.34 -13.80
N THR A 209 -12.81 18.63 -13.77
CA THR A 209 -11.55 19.14 -13.21
C THR A 209 -11.80 20.33 -12.28
N ALA A 210 -11.30 20.24 -11.06
CA ALA A 210 -11.29 21.32 -10.07
C ALA A 210 -9.82 21.69 -9.79
N ASP A 211 -9.34 22.79 -10.36
CA ASP A 211 -7.93 23.17 -10.37
C ASP A 211 -7.60 24.41 -9.52
N ASN A 212 -8.57 24.94 -8.78
CA ASN A 212 -8.39 26.05 -7.86
C ASN A 212 -8.62 25.67 -6.41
N PHE A 213 -8.08 26.50 -5.50
CA PHE A 213 -8.27 26.34 -4.06
C PHE A 213 -9.77 26.37 -3.68
N GLY A 214 -10.21 25.36 -2.94
CA GLY A 214 -11.60 25.25 -2.47
C GLY A 214 -12.65 25.06 -3.56
N MET A 215 -12.24 24.78 -4.79
CA MET A 215 -13.14 24.67 -5.93
C MET A 215 -13.97 23.39 -5.90
N LEU A 216 -15.24 23.51 -6.29
CA LEU A 216 -16.15 22.39 -6.52
C LEU A 216 -16.51 22.31 -8.02
N ALA A 217 -16.13 21.21 -8.69
CA ALA A 217 -16.55 20.88 -10.06
C ALA A 217 -17.43 19.63 -10.04
N VAL A 218 -18.67 19.72 -10.54
CA VAL A 218 -19.62 18.61 -10.55
C VAL A 218 -20.28 18.48 -11.92
N GLY A 219 -20.46 17.27 -12.42
CA GLY A 219 -21.20 16.99 -13.65
C GLY A 219 -20.41 16.19 -14.68
N VAL A 220 -20.56 16.55 -15.95
CA VAL A 220 -19.92 15.86 -17.07
C VAL A 220 -19.06 16.84 -17.85
N ASN A 221 -17.76 16.49 -18.05
CA ASN A 221 -16.77 17.28 -18.79
C ASN A 221 -16.65 18.75 -18.34
N ASN A 222 -16.76 18.99 -17.04
CA ASN A 222 -16.61 20.29 -16.45
C ASN A 222 -15.16 20.54 -16.05
N ALA A 223 -14.52 21.50 -16.68
CA ALA A 223 -13.24 22.04 -16.24
C ALA A 223 -13.45 23.51 -15.88
N ALA A 224 -13.06 23.90 -14.68
CA ALA A 224 -13.11 25.29 -14.28
C ALA A 224 -11.79 25.69 -13.65
N GLY A 225 -11.23 26.77 -14.16
CA GLY A 225 -10.07 27.49 -13.65
C GLY A 225 -10.39 28.98 -13.52
N ILE A 226 -9.59 29.70 -12.73
CA ILE A 226 -9.66 31.16 -12.72
C ILE A 226 -9.28 31.66 -14.12
N GLY A 227 -10.27 32.21 -14.83
CA GLY A 227 -10.07 32.82 -16.14
C GLY A 227 -10.57 32.01 -17.34
N ASP A 228 -11.05 30.78 -17.16
CA ASP A 228 -11.70 30.07 -18.24
C ASP A 228 -13.18 30.48 -18.31
N THR A 229 -13.49 31.36 -19.26
CA THR A 229 -14.85 31.80 -19.59
C THR A 229 -15.42 31.07 -20.80
N THR A 230 -14.69 30.08 -21.34
CA THR A 230 -15.15 29.28 -22.46
C THR A 230 -16.09 28.17 -21.98
N ILE A 231 -17.36 28.40 -22.10
CA ILE A 231 -18.37 27.37 -21.94
C ILE A 231 -18.26 26.48 -23.17
N ASP A 232 -17.82 25.23 -23.01
CA ASP A 232 -17.98 24.22 -24.07
C ASP A 232 -19.48 24.04 -24.34
N PRO A 233 -19.97 24.30 -25.55
CA PRO A 233 -21.39 24.16 -25.86
C PRO A 233 -21.91 22.74 -25.75
N ASP A 234 -21.02 21.72 -25.69
CA ASP A 234 -21.37 20.32 -25.49
C ASP A 234 -21.40 19.95 -24.00
N ASN A 235 -21.12 20.88 -23.10
CA ASN A 235 -20.99 20.66 -21.65
C ASN A 235 -22.33 20.89 -20.92
N TYR A 236 -23.10 19.84 -20.78
CA TYR A 236 -24.38 19.87 -20.08
C TYR A 236 -24.24 19.89 -18.56
N GLY A 237 -24.45 21.05 -17.91
CA GLY A 237 -24.95 21.13 -16.54
C GLY A 237 -23.93 21.13 -15.40
N GLY A 238 -22.76 21.76 -15.56
CA GLY A 238 -21.84 21.96 -14.44
C GLY A 238 -22.03 23.26 -13.69
N TYR A 239 -21.96 23.20 -12.35
CA TYR A 239 -21.92 24.36 -11.49
C TYR A 239 -20.51 24.54 -10.94
N TYR A 240 -19.97 25.74 -10.97
CA TYR A 240 -18.66 26.08 -10.47
C TYR A 240 -18.76 27.00 -9.25
N TYR A 241 -17.96 26.72 -8.24
CA TYR A 241 -17.74 27.63 -7.12
C TYR A 241 -16.24 27.86 -7.00
N SER A 242 -15.77 29.07 -7.18
CA SER A 242 -14.44 29.51 -6.83
C SER A 242 -14.55 30.67 -5.85
N ASP A 243 -13.78 30.66 -4.77
CA ASP A 243 -13.71 31.71 -3.75
C ASP A 243 -15.06 32.09 -3.12
N GLY A 244 -15.98 31.13 -3.00
CA GLY A 244 -17.32 31.39 -2.46
C GLY A 244 -18.21 32.26 -3.36
N GLN A 245 -17.81 32.53 -4.58
CA GLN A 245 -18.61 33.25 -5.57
C GLN A 245 -19.18 32.31 -6.63
N TYR A 246 -20.44 32.44 -6.91
CA TYR A 246 -21.11 31.72 -8.00
C TYR A 246 -20.70 32.30 -9.34
N THR A 247 -20.03 31.52 -10.19
CA THR A 247 -19.58 31.99 -11.52
C THR A 247 -20.26 31.28 -12.69
N GLY A 248 -21.32 30.49 -12.45
CA GLY A 248 -22.05 29.77 -13.50
C GLY A 248 -23.24 30.55 -14.03
N SER A 249 -23.36 30.72 -15.33
CA SER A 249 -24.63 31.04 -15.99
C SER A 249 -25.47 29.77 -16.04
N ASN A 250 -26.66 29.80 -15.46
CA ASN A 250 -27.68 28.76 -15.67
C ASN A 250 -28.02 28.69 -17.15
N PRO A 251 -27.68 27.63 -17.91
CA PRO A 251 -28.26 27.44 -19.22
C PRO A 251 -29.72 27.02 -18.99
N GLY A 252 -30.60 27.93 -19.23
CA GLY A 252 -32.02 27.92 -18.92
C GLY A 252 -32.70 26.56 -19.04
N VAL A 253 -33.63 26.39 -18.12
CA VAL A 253 -34.67 25.39 -18.16
C VAL A 253 -35.38 25.46 -19.53
#